data_c4c11588f4c6e6e83f1e45105587f376
#
_entry.id   c4c11588f4c6e6e83f1e45105587f376
#
_cell.length_a   1.000
_cell.length_b   1.000
_cell.length_c   1.000
_cell.angle_alpha   90.00
_cell.angle_beta   90.00
_cell.angle_gamma   90.00
#
_symmetry.space_group_name_H-M   'P 1'
#
loop_
_entity.id
_entity.type
_entity.pdbx_description
1 polymer ?
#
loop_
_entity_poly.entity_id
_entity_poly.type
_entity_poly.pdbx_seq_one_letter_code
_entity_poly.pdbx_strand_id
1 'polypeptide(L)'
;INNVRNLICRKEHLSHRVDMQGAFVYRYSDDCGKTWSKRYEIPIRETKVDRKNPYEGKVRIFWTVGKPFILDNDGYVIIHKIGDMLTISEGWLLRAANMDYEKDPDKLVWETLPDGDVGLITPKGGGLIAEEQSMVVLSDKSIYCVYRSIDGHPVETYSRDKGHTWD
;
A
#
# COMPACT_ATOMS: atom_id res chain seq x y z
N ILE A 1 -5.42 -9.31 14.69
CA ILE A 1 -5.80 -7.91 14.98
C ILE A 1 -5.58 -7.53 16.45
N ASN A 2 -5.55 -8.48 17.36
CA ASN A 2 -5.43 -8.16 18.81
C ASN A 2 -4.04 -7.72 19.28
N ASN A 3 -3.05 -7.61 18.41
CA ASN A 3 -1.66 -7.47 18.83
C ASN A 3 -1.04 -6.09 18.59
N VAL A 4 -1.73 -5.17 17.89
CA VAL A 4 -1.19 -3.83 17.66
C VAL A 4 -0.97 -3.08 18.99
N ARG A 5 -1.86 -3.23 19.97
CA ARG A 5 -1.66 -2.65 21.29
C ARG A 5 -0.46 -3.23 22.03
N ASN A 6 -0.20 -4.52 21.88
CA ASN A 6 0.96 -5.17 22.47
C ASN A 6 2.27 -4.79 21.79
N LEU A 7 2.21 -4.46 20.50
CA LEU A 7 3.33 -3.96 19.71
C LEU A 7 3.78 -2.56 20.17
N ILE A 8 2.84 -1.70 20.48
CA ILE A 8 3.10 -0.33 20.97
C ILE A 8 3.76 -0.37 22.37
N CYS A 9 3.44 -1.38 23.17
CA CYS A 9 3.91 -1.47 24.56
C CYS A 9 5.24 -2.17 24.77
N ARG A 10 5.78 -2.89 23.79
CA ARG A 10 7.01 -3.70 23.97
C ARG A 10 7.85 -3.78 22.70
N LYS A 11 8.86 -2.95 22.63
CA LYS A 11 9.84 -2.89 21.55
C LYS A 11 10.49 -4.24 21.23
N GLU A 12 10.64 -5.09 22.22
CA GLU A 12 11.23 -6.43 22.13
C GLU A 12 10.37 -7.45 21.36
N HIS A 13 9.05 -7.25 21.34
CA HIS A 13 8.13 -8.16 20.64
C HIS A 13 7.97 -7.88 19.14
N LEU A 14 8.35 -6.69 18.68
CA LEU A 14 8.29 -6.33 17.26
C LEU A 14 9.24 -7.18 16.41
N SER A 15 10.43 -7.49 16.94
CA SER A 15 11.45 -8.28 16.25
C SER A 15 11.07 -9.76 16.07
N HIS A 16 10.03 -10.24 16.73
CA HIS A 16 9.63 -11.66 16.74
C HIS A 16 8.34 -11.93 15.95
N ARG A 17 7.73 -10.92 15.35
CA ARG A 17 6.55 -11.10 14.51
C ARG A 17 6.94 -11.55 13.11
N VAL A 18 6.78 -12.82 12.84
CA VAL A 18 7.03 -13.41 11.51
C VAL A 18 5.93 -13.06 10.49
N ASP A 19 4.74 -12.76 10.93
CA ASP A 19 3.60 -12.37 10.08
C ASP A 19 3.78 -11.01 9.37
N MET A 20 4.74 -10.20 9.83
CA MET A 20 5.08 -8.90 9.23
C MET A 20 6.36 -8.92 8.39
N GLN A 21 7.08 -10.03 8.35
CA GLN A 21 8.36 -10.16 7.66
C GLN A 21 8.24 -10.90 6.32
N GLY A 22 7.03 -11.16 5.88
CA GLY A 22 6.78 -11.83 4.60
C GLY A 22 6.81 -10.90 3.40
N ALA A 23 7.01 -11.48 2.23
CA ALA A 23 6.80 -10.79 0.97
C ALA A 23 5.30 -10.54 0.71
N PHE A 24 4.97 -9.45 0.04
CA PHE A 24 3.62 -9.24 -0.47
C PHE A 24 3.43 -10.08 -1.73
N VAL A 25 2.46 -10.98 -1.69
CA VAL A 25 2.25 -11.96 -2.75
C VAL A 25 0.81 -11.97 -3.22
N TYR A 26 0.62 -12.37 -4.48
CA TYR A 26 -0.70 -12.62 -5.05
C TYR A 26 -0.77 -14.00 -5.71
N ARG A 27 -1.98 -14.44 -5.94
CA ARG A 27 -2.37 -15.55 -6.82
C ARG A 27 -3.54 -15.12 -7.66
N TYR A 28 -3.71 -15.74 -8.79
CA TYR A 28 -4.89 -15.54 -9.63
C TYR A 28 -5.56 -16.87 -9.96
N SER A 29 -6.80 -16.79 -10.40
CA SER A 29 -7.62 -17.91 -10.86
C SER A 29 -8.29 -17.54 -12.16
N ASP A 30 -8.21 -18.41 -13.16
CA ASP A 30 -8.86 -18.27 -14.47
C ASP A 30 -10.17 -19.04 -14.56
N ASP A 31 -10.56 -19.75 -13.49
CA ASP A 31 -11.70 -20.67 -13.44
C ASP A 31 -12.69 -20.37 -12.31
N CYS A 32 -12.84 -19.09 -11.97
CA CYS A 32 -13.73 -18.62 -10.90
C CYS A 32 -13.40 -19.20 -9.53
N GLY A 33 -12.11 -19.34 -9.21
CA GLY A 33 -11.63 -19.74 -7.89
C GLY A 33 -11.55 -21.24 -7.63
N LYS A 34 -11.77 -22.08 -8.66
CA LYS A 34 -11.65 -23.54 -8.51
C LYS A 34 -10.20 -23.99 -8.38
N THR A 35 -9.31 -23.38 -9.17
CA THR A 35 -7.86 -23.58 -9.07
C THR A 35 -7.16 -22.24 -8.96
N TRP A 36 -5.95 -22.26 -8.38
CA TRP A 36 -5.15 -21.07 -8.14
C TRP A 36 -3.72 -21.25 -8.64
N SER A 37 -3.16 -20.18 -9.21
CA SER A 37 -1.77 -20.13 -9.64
C SER A 37 -0.78 -20.38 -8.48
N LYS A 38 0.49 -20.52 -8.81
CA LYS A 38 1.59 -20.38 -7.83
C LYS A 38 1.53 -18.98 -7.19
N ARG A 39 2.28 -18.77 -6.15
CA ARG A 39 2.48 -17.43 -5.57
C ARG A 39 3.43 -16.62 -6.43
N TYR A 40 3.09 -15.36 -6.64
CA TYR A 40 3.93 -14.34 -7.27
C TYR A 40 4.21 -13.25 -6.25
N GLU A 41 5.45 -12.83 -6.14
CA GLU A 41 5.86 -11.76 -5.26
C GLU A 41 5.75 -10.41 -5.97
N ILE A 42 5.22 -9.41 -5.27
CA ILE A 42 5.20 -8.03 -5.75
C ILE A 42 6.39 -7.29 -5.13
N PRO A 43 7.34 -6.83 -5.93
CA PRO A 43 8.44 -6.01 -5.43
C PRO A 43 7.92 -4.65 -4.97
N ILE A 44 8.27 -4.27 -3.74
CA ILE A 44 7.90 -2.97 -3.16
C ILE A 44 9.17 -2.15 -2.97
N ARG A 45 9.18 -0.95 -3.54
CA ARG A 45 10.30 0.00 -3.38
C ARG A 45 10.43 0.41 -1.92
N GLU A 46 11.67 0.38 -1.40
CA GLU A 46 11.98 0.94 -0.10
C GLU A 46 11.89 2.46 -0.12
N THR A 47 11.28 3.04 0.92
CA THR A 47 11.02 4.46 1.04
C THR A 47 11.43 4.97 2.42
N LYS A 48 11.37 6.27 2.63
CA LYS A 48 11.78 6.92 3.88
C LYS A 48 11.06 6.37 5.11
N VAL A 49 9.76 6.06 4.97
CA VAL A 49 8.98 5.52 6.09
C VAL A 49 9.45 4.12 6.47
N ASP A 50 9.83 3.28 5.50
CA ASP A 50 10.34 1.93 5.76
C ASP A 50 11.65 1.95 6.53
N ARG A 51 12.57 2.84 6.16
CA ARG A 51 13.88 2.99 6.84
C ARG A 51 13.75 3.45 8.29
N LYS A 52 12.62 4.04 8.65
CA LYS A 52 12.33 4.51 10.00
C LYS A 52 11.57 3.50 10.85
N ASN A 53 11.07 2.42 10.25
CA ASN A 53 10.36 1.42 11.02
C ASN A 53 11.32 0.53 11.83
N PRO A 54 10.82 -0.17 12.87
CA PRO A 54 11.68 -1.01 13.73
C PRO A 54 12.35 -2.19 13.00
N TYR A 55 11.99 -2.44 11.75
CA TYR A 55 12.51 -3.54 10.93
C TYR A 55 13.59 -3.10 9.93
N GLU A 56 14.08 -1.87 10.03
CA GLU A 56 15.19 -1.37 9.24
C GLU A 56 14.98 -1.52 7.72
N GLY A 57 13.79 -1.23 7.23
CA GLY A 57 13.43 -1.34 5.82
C GLY A 57 13.16 -2.77 5.32
N LYS A 58 13.23 -3.79 6.18
CA LYS A 58 12.91 -5.18 5.81
C LYS A 58 11.40 -5.41 5.65
N VAL A 59 10.57 -4.65 6.36
CA VAL A 59 9.10 -4.66 6.24
C VAL A 59 8.67 -3.43 5.46
N ARG A 60 8.14 -3.64 4.25
CA ARG A 60 7.75 -2.58 3.30
C ARG A 60 6.25 -2.50 3.06
N ILE A 61 5.50 -3.36 3.70
CA ILE A 61 4.04 -3.36 3.75
C ILE A 61 3.60 -3.76 5.15
N PHE A 62 2.56 -3.12 5.64
CA PHE A 62 2.00 -3.47 6.94
C PHE A 62 0.65 -4.17 6.80
N TRP A 63 -0.27 -3.58 6.02
CA TRP A 63 -1.53 -4.20 5.61
C TRP A 63 -2.08 -3.55 4.34
N THR A 64 -3.13 -4.16 3.81
CA THR A 64 -3.97 -3.61 2.77
C THR A 64 -5.44 -3.85 3.12
N VAL A 65 -6.28 -2.86 2.92
CA VAL A 65 -7.74 -2.96 3.14
C VAL A 65 -8.54 -2.49 1.94
N GLY A 66 -7.88 -1.81 1.00
CA GLY A 66 -8.50 -1.31 -0.21
C GLY A 66 -8.76 -2.41 -1.23
N LYS A 67 -9.84 -2.26 -2.00
CA LYS A 67 -10.12 -3.15 -3.13
C LYS A 67 -9.15 -2.81 -4.28
N PRO A 68 -8.53 -3.81 -4.94
CA PRO A 68 -7.80 -3.58 -6.19
C PRO A 68 -8.71 -2.97 -7.25
N PHE A 69 -8.17 -2.11 -8.10
CA PHE A 69 -8.91 -1.47 -9.19
C PHE A 69 -8.08 -1.42 -10.49
N ILE A 70 -8.73 -1.08 -11.58
CA ILE A 70 -8.13 -0.97 -12.90
C ILE A 70 -8.31 0.46 -13.40
N LEU A 71 -7.25 1.03 -13.97
CA LEU A 71 -7.25 2.29 -14.70
C LEU A 71 -6.42 2.14 -15.98
N ASP A 72 -7.04 2.40 -17.15
CA ASP A 72 -6.41 2.27 -18.47
C ASP A 72 -5.71 0.92 -18.66
N ASN A 73 -6.31 -0.18 -18.20
CA ASN A 73 -5.81 -1.56 -18.21
C ASN A 73 -4.65 -1.85 -17.26
N ASP A 74 -4.10 -0.88 -16.55
CA ASP A 74 -3.16 -1.12 -15.47
C ASP A 74 -3.89 -1.56 -14.20
N GLY A 75 -3.31 -2.51 -13.48
CA GLY A 75 -3.86 -2.99 -12.21
C GLY A 75 -3.24 -2.24 -11.03
N TYR A 76 -4.06 -1.88 -10.05
CA TYR A 76 -3.63 -1.15 -8.86
C TYR A 76 -4.00 -1.89 -7.59
N VAL A 77 -3.08 -1.90 -6.62
CA VAL A 77 -3.29 -2.40 -5.26
C VAL A 77 -2.89 -1.32 -4.27
N ILE A 78 -3.76 -1.09 -3.30
CA ILE A 78 -3.53 -0.10 -2.23
C ILE A 78 -2.80 -0.80 -1.08
N ILE A 79 -1.74 -0.19 -0.58
CA ILE A 79 -0.98 -0.70 0.56
C ILE A 79 -0.72 0.41 1.59
N HIS A 80 -0.41 0.00 2.81
CA HIS A 80 0.04 0.88 3.87
C HIS A 80 1.48 0.56 4.24
N LYS A 81 2.25 1.59 4.47
CA LYS A 81 3.58 1.50 5.06
C LYS A 81 3.57 2.16 6.43
N ILE A 82 4.35 1.61 7.34
CA ILE A 82 4.45 2.11 8.70
C ILE A 82 5.88 2.45 9.04
N GLY A 83 6.04 3.61 9.65
CA GLY A 83 7.30 4.11 10.18
C GLY A 83 7.43 3.90 11.68
N ASP A 84 8.04 4.88 12.33
CA ASP A 84 8.49 4.85 13.71
C ASP A 84 7.44 4.32 14.69
N MET A 85 7.75 3.21 15.33
CA MET A 85 6.97 2.57 16.40
C MET A 85 5.46 2.45 16.13
N LEU A 86 5.06 2.34 14.87
CA LEU A 86 3.67 2.29 14.43
C LEU A 86 2.88 3.60 14.71
N THR A 87 3.57 4.71 14.84
CA THR A 87 2.97 6.03 15.11
C THR A 87 2.89 6.89 13.86
N ILE A 88 3.51 6.45 12.75
CA ILE A 88 3.51 7.12 11.47
C ILE A 88 3.08 6.11 10.41
N SER A 89 2.12 6.46 9.60
CA SER A 89 1.71 5.63 8.47
C SER A 89 1.51 6.47 7.21
N GLU A 90 1.74 5.84 6.07
CA GLU A 90 1.57 6.42 4.74
C GLU A 90 0.80 5.46 3.85
N GLY A 91 -0.08 6.01 3.01
CA GLY A 91 -0.73 5.27 1.94
C GLY A 91 0.14 5.22 0.69
N TRP A 92 0.14 4.07 0.02
CA TRP A 92 0.91 3.83 -1.20
C TRP A 92 0.10 3.00 -2.20
N LEU A 93 0.47 3.08 -3.47
CA LEU A 93 -0.07 2.24 -4.52
C LEU A 93 1.02 1.34 -5.11
N LEU A 94 0.63 0.13 -5.47
CA LEU A 94 1.38 -0.75 -6.34
C LEU A 94 0.65 -0.80 -7.68
N ARG A 95 1.32 -0.42 -8.78
CA ARG A 95 0.78 -0.44 -10.12
C ARG A 95 1.48 -1.51 -10.95
N ALA A 96 0.70 -2.36 -11.59
CA ALA A 96 1.18 -3.27 -12.63
C ALA A 96 1.08 -2.54 -13.98
N ALA A 97 2.16 -1.90 -14.41
CA ALA A 97 2.19 -0.93 -15.51
C ALA A 97 2.07 -1.56 -16.91
N ASN A 98 2.21 -2.86 -17.05
CA ASN A 98 2.15 -3.59 -18.31
C ASN A 98 1.10 -4.71 -18.32
N MET A 99 0.14 -4.68 -17.42
CA MET A 99 -0.86 -5.74 -17.25
C MET A 99 -1.80 -5.89 -18.44
N ASP A 100 -1.96 -4.86 -19.27
CA ASP A 100 -2.84 -4.88 -20.43
C ASP A 100 -2.34 -5.81 -21.54
N TYR A 101 -1.04 -5.96 -21.70
CA TYR A 101 -0.43 -6.76 -22.78
C TYR A 101 0.44 -7.93 -22.28
N GLU A 102 1.01 -7.87 -21.08
CA GLU A 102 1.83 -8.94 -20.53
C GLU A 102 0.94 -10.04 -19.93
N LYS A 103 1.12 -11.27 -20.42
CA LYS A 103 0.36 -12.45 -19.98
C LYS A 103 1.15 -13.34 -19.02
N ASP A 104 2.44 -13.13 -18.93
CA ASP A 104 3.31 -13.84 -18.00
C ASP A 104 3.42 -13.07 -16.68
N PRO A 105 2.84 -13.56 -15.59
CA PRO A 105 2.87 -12.85 -14.30
C PRO A 105 4.29 -12.64 -13.76
N ASP A 106 5.27 -13.44 -14.16
CA ASP A 106 6.68 -13.28 -13.76
C ASP A 106 7.35 -12.08 -14.48
N LYS A 107 6.71 -11.53 -15.52
CA LYS A 107 7.18 -10.37 -16.29
C LYS A 107 6.39 -9.09 -16.02
N LEU A 108 5.45 -9.11 -15.09
CA LEU A 108 4.75 -7.89 -14.71
C LEU A 108 5.73 -6.87 -14.11
N VAL A 109 5.63 -5.64 -14.63
CA VAL A 109 6.41 -4.50 -14.14
C VAL A 109 5.62 -3.80 -13.06
N TRP A 110 6.12 -3.87 -11.84
CA TRP A 110 5.49 -3.25 -10.69
C TRP A 110 6.15 -1.92 -10.31
N GLU A 111 5.34 -0.92 -10.11
CA GLU A 111 5.74 0.40 -9.63
C GLU A 111 5.17 0.64 -8.23
N THR A 112 5.93 1.32 -7.39
CA THR A 112 5.46 1.81 -6.08
C THR A 112 5.22 3.31 -6.20
N LEU A 113 3.98 3.74 -6.05
CA LEU A 113 3.51 5.13 -6.19
C LEU A 113 2.96 5.67 -4.87
N PRO A 114 2.98 6.99 -4.67
CA PRO A 114 3.45 8.03 -5.56
C PRO A 114 4.95 8.01 -5.83
N ASP A 115 5.39 8.88 -6.74
CA ASP A 115 6.80 9.09 -6.98
C ASP A 115 7.48 9.70 -5.74
N GLY A 116 8.81 9.56 -5.69
CA GLY A 116 9.57 10.09 -4.57
C GLY A 116 9.62 9.16 -3.36
N ASP A 117 9.85 9.72 -2.19
CA ASP A 117 10.21 9.00 -0.97
C ASP A 117 9.18 9.15 0.17
N VAL A 118 8.05 9.80 -0.12
CA VAL A 118 6.92 10.05 0.80
C VAL A 118 5.62 9.67 0.11
N GLY A 119 4.79 8.88 0.77
CA GLY A 119 3.48 8.46 0.28
C GLY A 119 2.37 9.46 0.59
N LEU A 120 1.13 8.98 0.55
CA LEU A 120 -0.02 9.77 0.99
C LEU A 120 0.06 9.96 2.50
N ILE A 121 0.09 11.21 2.91
CA ILE A 121 0.13 11.65 4.31
C ILE A 121 -1.05 12.57 4.57
N THR A 122 -1.35 12.82 5.85
CA THR A 122 -2.34 13.84 6.23
C THR A 122 -1.83 15.24 5.93
N PRO A 123 -2.71 16.21 5.66
CA PRO A 123 -2.35 17.63 5.56
C PRO A 123 -1.63 18.12 6.82
N LYS A 124 -0.94 19.24 6.70
CA LYS A 124 -0.24 19.86 7.82
C LYS A 124 -1.20 20.13 9.00
N GLY A 125 -0.88 19.55 10.14
CA GLY A 125 -1.71 19.62 11.35
C GLY A 125 -2.64 18.41 11.54
N GLY A 126 -2.77 17.55 10.53
CA GLY A 126 -3.66 16.39 10.52
C GLY A 126 -3.10 15.10 11.16
N GLY A 127 -2.08 15.23 11.98
CA GLY A 127 -1.47 14.06 12.65
C GLY A 127 -0.52 13.28 11.74
N LEU A 128 -0.15 12.08 12.17
CA LEU A 128 0.88 11.26 11.52
C LEU A 128 0.33 9.96 10.91
N ILE A 129 -0.99 9.78 10.96
CA ILE A 129 -1.64 8.54 10.52
C ILE A 129 -2.45 8.81 9.26
N ALA A 130 -2.07 8.16 8.16
CA ALA A 130 -2.79 8.14 6.90
C ALA A 130 -3.02 6.69 6.48
N GLU A 131 -4.19 6.15 6.80
CA GLU A 131 -4.50 4.72 6.69
C GLU A 131 -5.86 4.46 6.05
N GLU A 132 -6.08 3.20 5.70
CA GLU A 132 -7.38 2.71 5.24
C GLU A 132 -7.87 3.46 3.99
N GLN A 133 -6.95 3.71 3.04
CA GLN A 133 -7.29 4.37 1.79
C GLN A 133 -8.35 3.57 1.03
N SER A 134 -9.38 4.28 0.59
CA SER A 134 -10.36 3.80 -0.37
C SER A 134 -10.28 4.66 -1.62
N MET A 135 -10.14 4.03 -2.76
CA MET A 135 -9.92 4.73 -4.02
C MET A 135 -10.95 4.36 -5.07
N VAL A 136 -11.28 5.32 -5.91
CA VAL A 136 -12.17 5.15 -7.06
C VAL A 136 -11.64 5.94 -8.25
N VAL A 137 -11.79 5.37 -9.44
CA VAL A 137 -11.50 6.05 -10.69
C VAL A 137 -12.73 6.87 -11.09
N LEU A 138 -12.55 8.15 -11.31
CA LEU A 138 -13.61 9.07 -11.75
C LEU A 138 -13.76 9.04 -13.29
N SER A 139 -14.82 9.68 -13.80
CA SER A 139 -15.14 9.71 -15.23
C SER A 139 -14.09 10.42 -16.09
N ASP A 140 -13.32 11.35 -15.50
CA ASP A 140 -12.19 12.05 -16.13
C ASP A 140 -10.87 11.26 -16.02
N LYS A 141 -10.93 10.00 -15.51
CA LYS A 141 -9.80 9.13 -15.25
C LYS A 141 -8.87 9.56 -14.11
N SER A 142 -9.22 10.59 -13.34
CA SER A 142 -8.52 10.86 -12.10
C SER A 142 -8.81 9.79 -11.05
N ILE A 143 -7.89 9.60 -10.12
CA ILE A 143 -8.07 8.73 -8.96
C ILE A 143 -8.46 9.63 -7.78
N TYR A 144 -9.65 9.40 -7.22
CA TYR A 144 -10.08 10.00 -5.97
C TYR A 144 -9.81 9.06 -4.82
N CYS A 145 -9.23 9.57 -3.75
CA CYS A 145 -8.89 8.82 -2.55
C CYS A 145 -9.47 9.46 -1.31
N VAL A 146 -10.12 8.67 -0.47
CA VAL A 146 -10.49 9.03 0.90
C VAL A 146 -9.76 8.11 1.86
N TYR A 147 -9.26 8.65 2.96
CA TYR A 147 -8.52 7.87 3.95
C TYR A 147 -8.69 8.37 5.38
N ARG A 148 -8.42 7.49 6.31
CA ARG A 148 -8.49 7.78 7.74
C ARG A 148 -7.31 8.62 8.21
N SER A 149 -7.63 9.64 9.00
CA SER A 149 -6.69 10.36 9.86
C SER A 149 -7.03 10.14 11.33
N ILE A 150 -6.25 10.74 12.23
CA ILE A 150 -6.55 10.76 13.68
C ILE A 150 -7.19 12.07 14.13
N ASP A 151 -7.58 12.93 13.21
CA ASP A 151 -8.14 14.28 13.52
C ASP A 151 -9.66 14.29 13.68
N GLY A 152 -10.29 13.11 13.72
CA GLY A 152 -11.73 12.98 13.89
C GLY A 152 -12.56 13.10 12.61
N HIS A 153 -11.95 13.28 11.45
CA HIS A 153 -12.59 13.29 10.14
C HIS A 153 -11.69 12.64 9.07
N PRO A 154 -12.28 12.08 8.00
CA PRO A 154 -11.50 11.57 6.89
C PRO A 154 -10.83 12.70 6.11
N VAL A 155 -9.78 12.35 5.39
CA VAL A 155 -9.06 13.22 4.46
C VAL A 155 -9.26 12.72 3.04
N GLU A 156 -9.26 13.64 2.07
CA GLU A 156 -9.36 13.31 0.66
C GLU A 156 -8.20 13.89 -0.14
N THR A 157 -7.92 13.29 -1.28
CA THR A 157 -6.90 13.74 -2.22
C THR A 157 -7.18 13.17 -3.62
N TYR A 158 -6.58 13.76 -4.64
CA TYR A 158 -6.75 13.38 -6.04
C TYR A 158 -5.41 13.17 -6.72
N SER A 159 -5.38 12.22 -7.65
CA SER A 159 -4.29 12.09 -8.62
C SER A 159 -4.84 12.17 -10.04
N ARG A 160 -4.22 13.00 -10.88
CA ARG A 160 -4.58 13.17 -12.29
C ARG A 160 -3.56 12.59 -13.26
N ASP A 161 -2.57 11.88 -12.72
CA ASP A 161 -1.44 11.32 -13.44
C ASP A 161 -1.20 9.84 -13.06
N LYS A 162 -2.30 9.07 -12.89
CA LYS A 162 -2.27 7.64 -12.61
C LYS A 162 -1.58 7.26 -11.29
N GLY A 163 -1.57 8.14 -10.31
CA GLY A 163 -1.03 7.90 -8.97
C GLY A 163 0.39 8.40 -8.76
N HIS A 164 1.02 9.03 -9.77
CA HIS A 164 2.39 9.53 -9.64
C HIS A 164 2.49 10.71 -8.67
N THR A 165 1.53 11.64 -8.77
CA THR A 165 1.43 12.78 -7.82
C THR A 165 0.01 12.94 -7.28
N TRP A 166 -0.12 13.61 -6.15
CA TRP A 166 -1.37 13.81 -5.44
C TRP A 166 -1.47 15.26 -4.93
N ASP A 167 -2.67 15.85 -5.04
CA ASP A 167 -2.98 17.22 -4.61
C ASP A 167 -3.85 17.26 -3.34
#